data_0566097271b75ab671eddf91e3036724
#
_entry.id   0566097271b75ab671eddf91e3036724
#
_cell.length_a   1.000
_cell.length_b   1.000
_cell.length_c   1.000
_cell.angle_alpha   90.00
_cell.angle_beta   90.00
_cell.angle_gamma   90.00
#
_symmetry.space_group_name_H-M   'P 1'
#
loop_
_entity.id
_entity.type
_entity.pdbx_description
1 polymer ?
#
loop_
_entity_poly.entity_id
_entity_poly.type
_entity_poly.pdbx_seq_one_letter_code
_entity_poly.pdbx_strand_id
1 'polypeptide(L)'
;MFPTAKKLAERYHVVLVAYDGFNPGEPETEFVSPMDEARRLGDYVVEHYGGKIDILYGISYGCRVLMEVLADKRLTVTTTIADGMGLRDYPNIKSKWGKDVYCFFFTGLFYAVMGHPGPRRKRFLAKISGRTLEEAERILYGRATWKSWRNQDYYLIGKKTDYSLFAKTDMHLWYGIKGSVDKKLSKNLGALKASGYPFAVKIFTDLGHGGLAGEHPEQFVQEVSAAHGKSLAGKGEEK
;
A
#
# COMPACT_ATOMS: atom_id res chain seq x y z
N MET A 1 -11.28 7.11 -1.23
CA MET A 1 -10.57 6.93 -2.51
C MET A 1 -11.38 7.25 -3.76
N PHE A 2 -12.70 7.04 -3.83
CA PHE A 2 -13.47 7.36 -5.05
C PHE A 2 -13.37 8.81 -5.55
N PRO A 3 -13.40 9.86 -4.70
CA PRO A 3 -13.20 11.23 -5.19
C PRO A 3 -11.84 11.43 -5.86
N THR A 4 -10.79 10.88 -5.27
CA THR A 4 -9.42 10.95 -5.81
C THR A 4 -9.28 10.19 -7.13
N ALA A 5 -9.89 9.00 -7.24
CA ALA A 5 -9.90 8.24 -8.46
C ALA A 5 -10.64 8.96 -9.60
N LYS A 6 -11.79 9.59 -9.32
CA LYS A 6 -12.49 10.43 -10.29
C LYS A 6 -11.62 11.58 -10.78
N LYS A 7 -10.88 12.22 -9.87
CA LYS A 7 -10.00 13.33 -10.24
C LYS A 7 -8.79 12.88 -11.06
N LEU A 8 -8.21 11.71 -10.74
CA LEU A 8 -7.18 11.09 -11.57
C LEU A 8 -7.69 10.74 -12.96
N ALA A 9 -8.93 10.25 -13.07
CA ALA A 9 -9.54 9.83 -14.33
C ALA A 9 -9.75 11.00 -15.33
N GLU A 10 -9.62 12.24 -14.88
CA GLU A 10 -9.59 13.41 -15.79
C GLU A 10 -8.30 13.45 -16.64
N ARG A 11 -7.25 12.73 -16.24
CA ARG A 11 -5.92 12.76 -16.87
C ARG A 11 -5.36 11.40 -17.22
N TYR A 12 -5.79 10.35 -16.54
CA TYR A 12 -5.25 8.98 -16.64
C TYR A 12 -6.38 7.99 -16.83
N HIS A 13 -6.09 6.88 -17.50
CA HIS A 13 -6.92 5.69 -17.39
C HIS A 13 -6.65 5.02 -16.03
N VAL A 14 -7.66 4.99 -15.16
CA VAL A 14 -7.50 4.55 -13.76
C VAL A 14 -8.11 3.17 -13.56
N VAL A 15 -7.30 2.22 -13.11
CA VAL A 15 -7.74 0.90 -12.65
C VAL A 15 -7.70 0.88 -11.12
N LEU A 16 -8.86 0.73 -10.48
CA LEU A 16 -8.96 0.56 -9.03
C LEU A 16 -9.04 -0.92 -8.70
N VAL A 17 -8.10 -1.39 -7.88
CA VAL A 17 -8.06 -2.78 -7.43
C VAL A 17 -8.76 -2.88 -6.07
N ALA A 18 -9.81 -3.69 -6.00
CA ALA A 18 -10.45 -4.10 -4.75
C ALA A 18 -9.96 -5.52 -4.42
N TYR A 19 -9.37 -5.69 -3.24
CA TYR A 19 -8.87 -7.01 -2.83
C TYR A 19 -10.02 -7.92 -2.39
N ASP A 20 -9.92 -9.19 -2.73
CA ASP A 20 -10.82 -10.22 -2.21
C ASP A 20 -10.90 -10.16 -0.68
N GLY A 21 -12.07 -10.47 -0.13
CA GLY A 21 -12.33 -10.42 1.31
C GLY A 21 -12.42 -9.01 1.90
N PHE A 22 -12.07 -7.95 1.14
CA PHE A 22 -12.19 -6.54 1.53
C PHE A 22 -13.10 -5.73 0.60
N ASN A 23 -13.59 -6.35 -0.47
CA ASN A 23 -14.53 -5.74 -1.41
C ASN A 23 -15.97 -5.86 -0.88
N PRO A 24 -16.65 -4.76 -0.53
CA PRO A 24 -18.04 -4.83 -0.06
C PRO A 24 -19.01 -5.30 -1.15
N GLY A 25 -18.66 -5.20 -2.43
CA GLY A 25 -19.46 -5.67 -3.58
C GLY A 25 -19.38 -7.19 -3.77
N GLU A 26 -18.39 -7.85 -3.19
CA GLU A 26 -18.15 -9.29 -3.29
C GLU A 26 -17.84 -9.90 -1.91
N PRO A 27 -18.82 -9.90 -1.00
CA PRO A 27 -18.61 -10.27 0.41
C PRO A 27 -18.25 -11.74 0.63
N GLU A 28 -18.52 -12.61 -0.35
CA GLU A 28 -18.19 -14.05 -0.28
C GLU A 28 -16.72 -14.33 -0.61
N THR A 29 -15.98 -13.38 -1.19
CA THR A 29 -14.57 -13.59 -1.51
C THR A 29 -13.71 -13.58 -0.26
N GLU A 30 -12.53 -14.19 -0.34
CA GLU A 30 -11.59 -14.24 0.76
C GLU A 30 -10.20 -13.86 0.27
N PHE A 31 -9.54 -12.95 0.98
CA PHE A 31 -8.15 -12.62 0.72
C PHE A 31 -7.24 -13.82 0.98
N VAL A 32 -6.57 -14.29 -0.07
CA VAL A 32 -5.67 -15.45 0.01
C VAL A 32 -4.26 -15.01 0.37
N SER A 33 -3.64 -14.14 -0.43
CA SER A 33 -2.28 -13.62 -0.19
C SER A 33 -1.99 -12.40 -1.06
N PRO A 34 -0.96 -11.58 -0.71
CA PRO A 34 -0.50 -10.49 -1.57
C PRO A 34 -0.02 -10.97 -2.94
N MET A 35 0.57 -12.17 -3.01
CA MET A 35 1.05 -12.78 -4.25
C MET A 35 -0.11 -13.16 -5.16
N ASP A 36 -1.22 -13.67 -4.59
CA ASP A 36 -2.40 -14.03 -5.38
C ASP A 36 -3.07 -12.79 -5.97
N GLU A 37 -3.22 -11.73 -5.18
CA GLU A 37 -3.73 -10.44 -5.67
C GLU A 37 -2.84 -9.84 -6.76
N ALA A 38 -1.52 -9.86 -6.56
CA ALA A 38 -0.57 -9.36 -7.54
C ALA A 38 -0.60 -10.18 -8.83
N ARG A 39 -0.74 -11.52 -8.74
CA ARG A 39 -0.86 -12.39 -9.91
C ARG A 39 -2.12 -12.06 -10.72
N ARG A 40 -3.28 -11.92 -10.07
CA ARG A 40 -4.55 -11.57 -10.75
C ARG A 40 -4.45 -10.19 -11.43
N LEU A 41 -3.87 -9.20 -10.74
CA LEU A 41 -3.63 -7.89 -11.32
C LEU A 41 -2.67 -8.00 -12.51
N GLY A 42 -1.60 -8.81 -12.38
CA GLY A 42 -0.64 -9.05 -13.46
C GLY A 42 -1.30 -9.69 -14.68
N ASP A 43 -2.13 -10.71 -14.50
CA ASP A 43 -2.88 -11.37 -15.57
C ASP A 43 -3.76 -10.36 -16.32
N TYR A 44 -4.52 -9.53 -15.56
CA TYR A 44 -5.35 -8.46 -16.13
C TYR A 44 -4.53 -7.43 -16.92
N VAL A 45 -3.39 -6.97 -16.37
CA VAL A 45 -2.54 -5.98 -17.04
C VAL A 45 -1.88 -6.55 -18.30
N VAL A 46 -1.46 -7.81 -18.28
CA VAL A 46 -0.92 -8.47 -19.48
C VAL A 46 -1.97 -8.56 -20.56
N GLU A 47 -3.18 -9.00 -20.21
CA GLU A 47 -4.28 -9.20 -21.15
C GLU A 47 -4.76 -7.88 -21.79
N HIS A 48 -4.94 -6.83 -20.97
CA HIS A 48 -5.57 -5.60 -21.43
C HIS A 48 -4.59 -4.48 -21.80
N TYR A 49 -3.36 -4.50 -21.26
CA TYR A 49 -2.37 -3.42 -21.42
C TYR A 49 -0.99 -3.92 -21.86
N GLY A 50 -0.87 -5.18 -22.33
CA GLY A 50 0.40 -5.73 -22.78
C GLY A 50 1.50 -5.72 -21.73
N GLY A 51 1.15 -5.84 -20.46
CA GLY A 51 2.08 -5.88 -19.34
C GLY A 51 2.66 -4.52 -18.92
N LYS A 52 2.10 -3.40 -19.39
CA LYS A 52 2.63 -2.04 -19.10
C LYS A 52 1.78 -1.30 -18.08
N ILE A 53 2.45 -0.67 -17.13
CA ILE A 53 1.84 0.20 -16.11
C ILE A 53 2.65 1.50 -16.08
N ASP A 54 2.01 2.63 -16.39
CA ASP A 54 2.69 3.93 -16.30
C ASP A 54 2.89 4.35 -14.85
N ILE A 55 1.84 4.21 -14.02
CA ILE A 55 1.87 4.58 -12.61
C ILE A 55 1.26 3.46 -11.76
N LEU A 56 2.04 2.90 -10.86
CA LEU A 56 1.58 1.94 -9.84
C LEU A 56 1.56 2.62 -8.47
N TYR A 57 0.35 2.76 -7.89
CA TYR A 57 0.18 3.34 -6.57
C TYR A 57 -0.30 2.29 -5.57
N GLY A 58 0.34 2.22 -4.42
CA GLY A 58 -0.08 1.39 -3.31
C GLY A 58 -0.03 2.13 -1.98
N ILE A 59 -1.07 1.99 -1.17
CA ILE A 59 -1.14 2.62 0.15
C ILE A 59 -1.09 1.56 1.25
N SER A 60 -0.32 1.84 2.32
CA SER A 60 -0.29 1.01 3.52
C SER A 60 -0.02 -0.47 3.19
N TYR A 61 -0.98 -1.35 3.47
CA TYR A 61 -0.89 -2.76 3.09
C TYR A 61 -0.79 -2.96 1.57
N GLY A 62 -1.41 -2.10 0.77
CA GLY A 62 -1.30 -2.12 -0.69
C GLY A 62 0.14 -2.05 -1.20
N CYS A 63 1.07 -1.48 -0.40
CA CYS A 63 2.50 -1.52 -0.73
C CYS A 63 3.09 -2.94 -0.74
N ARG A 64 2.48 -3.91 -0.03
CA ARG A 64 2.91 -5.32 -0.07
C ARG A 64 2.50 -5.98 -1.38
N VAL A 65 1.28 -5.75 -1.84
CA VAL A 65 0.82 -6.22 -3.16
C VAL A 65 1.63 -5.54 -4.28
N LEU A 66 1.88 -4.23 -4.16
CA LEU A 66 2.73 -3.47 -5.08
C LEU A 66 4.11 -4.10 -5.26
N MET A 67 4.78 -4.53 -4.18
CA MET A 67 6.09 -5.20 -4.27
C MET A 67 6.01 -6.55 -5.01
N GLU A 68 4.94 -7.30 -4.84
CA GLU A 68 4.73 -8.57 -5.58
C GLU A 68 4.42 -8.29 -7.06
N VAL A 69 3.74 -7.17 -7.39
CA VAL A 69 3.54 -6.71 -8.78
C VAL A 69 4.88 -6.36 -9.44
N LEU A 70 5.77 -5.63 -8.73
CA LEU A 70 7.13 -5.33 -9.23
C LEU A 70 7.99 -6.59 -9.40
N ALA A 71 7.72 -7.66 -8.67
CA ALA A 71 8.41 -8.94 -8.81
C ALA A 71 7.97 -9.72 -10.05
N ASP A 72 6.79 -9.45 -10.61
CA ASP A 72 6.29 -10.11 -11.82
C ASP A 72 7.07 -9.66 -13.05
N LYS A 73 7.83 -10.60 -13.64
CA LYS A 73 8.68 -10.35 -14.81
C LYS A 73 7.92 -10.02 -16.09
N ARG A 74 6.61 -10.28 -16.13
CA ARG A 74 5.74 -9.98 -17.27
C ARG A 74 5.37 -8.50 -17.34
N LEU A 75 5.59 -7.76 -16.22
CA LEU A 75 5.16 -6.39 -16.06
C LEU A 75 6.33 -5.41 -16.15
N THR A 76 6.07 -4.27 -16.76
CA THR A 76 6.96 -3.10 -16.79
C THR A 76 6.23 -1.92 -16.15
N VAL A 77 6.81 -1.37 -15.09
CA VAL A 77 6.24 -0.25 -14.34
C VAL A 77 7.16 0.96 -14.49
N THR A 78 6.61 2.09 -14.97
CA THR A 78 7.43 3.30 -15.15
C THR A 78 7.65 4.01 -13.83
N THR A 79 6.58 4.35 -13.12
CA THR A 79 6.63 5.08 -11.84
C THR A 79 5.90 4.29 -10.77
N THR A 80 6.51 4.13 -9.62
CA THR A 80 5.88 3.45 -8.48
C THR A 80 5.81 4.40 -7.28
N ILE A 81 4.63 4.50 -6.67
CA ILE A 81 4.41 5.32 -5.49
C ILE A 81 3.90 4.43 -4.36
N ALA A 82 4.72 4.26 -3.32
CA ALA A 82 4.41 3.50 -2.12
C ALA A 82 4.12 4.46 -0.95
N ASP A 83 2.83 4.63 -0.62
CA ASP A 83 2.35 5.56 0.41
C ASP A 83 2.19 4.83 1.75
N GLY A 84 2.99 5.23 2.75
CA GLY A 84 2.99 4.62 4.07
C GLY A 84 3.57 3.20 4.10
N MET A 85 4.56 2.91 3.26
CA MET A 85 5.20 1.60 3.20
C MET A 85 6.00 1.31 4.48
N GLY A 86 5.72 0.17 5.14
CA GLY A 86 6.53 -0.33 6.25
C GLY A 86 7.86 -0.92 5.78
N LEU A 87 8.97 -0.35 6.27
CA LEU A 87 10.34 -0.73 5.87
C LEU A 87 10.98 -1.77 6.82
N ARG A 88 10.21 -2.63 7.41
CA ARG A 88 10.73 -3.69 8.30
C ARG A 88 10.39 -5.07 7.77
N ASP A 89 11.28 -6.01 8.00
CA ASP A 89 11.01 -7.41 7.73
C ASP A 89 10.03 -8.00 8.75
N TYR A 90 9.29 -8.99 8.32
CA TYR A 90 8.49 -9.82 9.21
C TYR A 90 9.37 -10.81 9.98
N PRO A 91 8.96 -11.24 11.19
CA PRO A 91 9.74 -12.19 11.99
C PRO A 91 9.94 -13.51 11.22
N ASN A 92 11.13 -14.09 11.36
CA ASN A 92 11.47 -15.37 10.72
C ASN A 92 10.90 -16.55 11.53
N ILE A 93 9.61 -16.81 11.41
CA ILE A 93 8.92 -17.92 12.07
C ILE A 93 8.69 -19.03 11.03
N LYS A 94 9.31 -20.20 11.24
CA LYS A 94 9.21 -21.33 10.30
C LYS A 94 8.00 -22.23 10.56
N SER A 95 7.67 -22.48 11.84
CA SER A 95 6.59 -23.39 12.21
C SER A 95 5.21 -22.81 11.91
N LYS A 96 4.31 -23.65 11.43
CA LYS A 96 2.89 -23.28 11.20
C LYS A 96 2.25 -22.74 12.49
N TRP A 97 2.41 -23.47 13.60
CA TRP A 97 1.86 -23.05 14.90
C TRP A 97 2.40 -21.68 15.34
N GLY A 98 3.71 -21.45 15.22
CA GLY A 98 4.31 -20.16 15.55
C GLY A 98 3.75 -19.01 14.69
N LYS A 99 3.51 -19.22 13.39
CA LYS A 99 2.85 -18.26 12.51
C LYS A 99 1.41 -17.97 12.96
N ASP A 100 0.66 -19.02 13.32
CA ASP A 100 -0.72 -18.87 13.79
C ASP A 100 -0.78 -18.08 15.11
N VAL A 101 0.11 -18.35 16.07
CA VAL A 101 0.23 -17.61 17.32
C VAL A 101 0.60 -16.14 17.06
N TYR A 102 1.59 -15.90 16.21
CA TYR A 102 1.99 -14.54 15.87
C TYR A 102 0.82 -13.75 15.24
N CYS A 103 0.13 -14.34 14.27
CA CYS A 103 -1.03 -13.71 13.66
C CYS A 103 -2.17 -13.48 14.66
N PHE A 104 -2.41 -14.43 15.59
CA PHE A 104 -3.44 -14.26 16.60
C PHE A 104 -3.19 -13.00 17.46
N PHE A 105 -1.98 -12.76 17.89
CA PHE A 105 -1.66 -11.57 18.69
C PHE A 105 -1.50 -10.32 17.85
N PHE A 106 -0.76 -10.37 16.75
CA PHE A 106 -0.43 -9.19 15.95
C PHE A 106 -1.60 -8.77 15.08
N THR A 107 -2.11 -9.65 14.25
CA THR A 107 -3.26 -9.38 13.38
C THR A 107 -4.54 -9.25 14.18
N GLY A 108 -4.67 -10.02 15.28
CA GLY A 108 -5.83 -9.97 16.16
C GLY A 108 -6.07 -8.60 16.77
N LEU A 109 -5.00 -7.87 17.11
CA LEU A 109 -5.12 -6.50 17.56
C LEU A 109 -5.69 -5.58 16.47
N PHE A 110 -5.18 -5.70 15.24
CA PHE A 110 -5.69 -4.93 14.10
C PHE A 110 -7.14 -5.31 13.76
N TYR A 111 -7.45 -6.58 13.71
CA TYR A 111 -8.82 -7.07 13.49
C TYR A 111 -9.79 -6.57 14.57
N ALA A 112 -9.37 -6.60 15.82
CA ALA A 112 -10.17 -6.09 16.92
C ALA A 112 -10.46 -4.57 16.80
N VAL A 113 -9.54 -3.80 16.19
CA VAL A 113 -9.71 -2.35 15.98
C VAL A 113 -10.47 -2.06 14.70
N MET A 114 -10.10 -2.71 13.58
CA MET A 114 -10.57 -2.38 12.23
C MET A 114 -11.79 -3.22 11.81
N GLY A 115 -11.89 -4.47 12.25
CA GLY A 115 -12.96 -5.40 11.88
C GLY A 115 -14.28 -5.18 12.62
N HIS A 116 -14.26 -4.49 13.77
CA HIS A 116 -15.45 -4.25 14.59
C HIS A 116 -15.53 -2.79 15.02
N PRO A 117 -16.08 -1.90 14.19
CA PRO A 117 -16.11 -0.47 14.46
C PRO A 117 -17.04 -0.13 15.64
N GLY A 118 -16.46 0.35 16.73
CA GLY A 118 -17.17 0.93 17.88
C GLY A 118 -16.64 2.34 18.20
N PRO A 119 -17.37 3.17 18.95
CA PRO A 119 -17.00 4.57 19.19
C PRO A 119 -15.60 4.75 19.79
N ARG A 120 -15.19 3.88 20.71
CA ARG A 120 -13.85 3.90 21.33
C ARG A 120 -12.75 3.55 20.31
N ARG A 121 -13.02 2.58 19.42
CA ARG A 121 -12.07 2.14 18.40
C ARG A 121 -11.91 3.18 17.30
N LYS A 122 -12.99 3.83 16.86
CA LYS A 122 -12.94 4.97 15.94
C LYS A 122 -12.06 6.08 16.47
N ARG A 123 -12.21 6.47 17.76
CA ARG A 123 -11.36 7.50 18.42
C ARG A 123 -9.88 7.07 18.46
N PHE A 124 -9.63 5.80 18.80
CA PHE A 124 -8.27 5.26 18.81
C PHE A 124 -7.63 5.32 17.42
N LEU A 125 -8.36 4.85 16.39
CA LEU A 125 -7.89 4.86 15.00
C LEU A 125 -7.64 6.30 14.51
N ALA A 126 -8.56 7.22 14.75
CA ALA A 126 -8.39 8.64 14.42
C ALA A 126 -7.10 9.21 15.04
N LYS A 127 -6.88 8.94 16.35
CA LYS A 127 -5.68 9.40 17.06
C LYS A 127 -4.38 8.84 16.46
N ILE A 128 -4.29 7.54 16.19
CA ILE A 128 -3.04 6.92 15.68
C ILE A 128 -2.76 7.26 14.22
N SER A 129 -3.80 7.46 13.41
CA SER A 129 -3.68 7.80 11.99
C SER A 129 -3.55 9.31 11.73
N GLY A 130 -3.77 10.15 12.75
CA GLY A 130 -3.76 11.60 12.60
C GLY A 130 -4.98 12.16 11.84
N ARG A 131 -6.11 11.45 11.89
CA ARG A 131 -7.36 11.76 11.19
C ARG A 131 -8.46 12.25 12.11
N THR A 132 -9.49 12.86 11.52
CA THR A 132 -10.76 13.12 12.21
C THR A 132 -11.55 11.81 12.44
N LEU A 133 -12.58 11.87 13.29
CA LEU A 133 -13.46 10.71 13.53
C LEU A 133 -14.20 10.27 12.27
N GLU A 134 -14.65 11.22 11.46
CA GLU A 134 -15.36 10.96 10.20
C GLU A 134 -14.44 10.27 9.17
N GLU A 135 -13.23 10.76 9.01
CA GLU A 135 -12.21 10.17 8.14
C GLU A 135 -11.81 8.76 8.60
N ALA A 136 -11.65 8.57 9.91
CA ALA A 136 -11.36 7.25 10.47
C ALA A 136 -12.50 6.25 10.21
N GLU A 137 -13.75 6.70 10.19
CA GLU A 137 -14.91 5.85 9.90
C GLU A 137 -14.89 5.32 8.46
N ARG A 138 -14.42 6.13 7.51
CA ARG A 138 -14.35 5.77 6.08
C ARG A 138 -13.31 4.68 5.78
N ILE A 139 -12.33 4.46 6.67
CA ILE A 139 -11.28 3.45 6.50
C ILE A 139 -11.52 2.16 7.31
N LEU A 140 -12.67 2.05 7.98
CA LEU A 140 -13.01 0.84 8.75
C LEU A 140 -13.65 -0.22 7.83
N TYR A 141 -13.07 -1.42 7.81
CA TYR A 141 -13.51 -2.55 6.99
C TYR A 141 -14.35 -3.53 7.81
N GLY A 142 -15.60 -3.19 8.10
CA GLY A 142 -16.46 -3.93 9.03
C GLY A 142 -16.91 -5.33 8.59
N ARG A 143 -16.53 -5.82 7.39
CA ARG A 143 -17.03 -7.10 6.84
C ARG A 143 -15.95 -8.11 6.52
N ALA A 144 -14.67 -7.73 6.53
CA ALA A 144 -13.59 -8.68 6.25
C ALA A 144 -13.51 -9.77 7.33
N THR A 145 -13.40 -11.03 6.91
CA THR A 145 -13.32 -12.17 7.82
C THR A 145 -11.98 -12.17 8.58
N TRP A 146 -11.96 -12.85 9.75
CA TRP A 146 -10.71 -13.10 10.46
C TRP A 146 -9.66 -13.77 9.56
N LYS A 147 -10.09 -14.68 8.69
CA LYS A 147 -9.19 -15.42 7.80
C LYS A 147 -8.55 -14.48 6.79
N SER A 148 -9.31 -13.56 6.17
CA SER A 148 -8.77 -12.52 5.28
C SER A 148 -7.75 -11.63 5.99
N TRP A 149 -8.06 -11.17 7.22
CA TRP A 149 -7.12 -10.38 8.02
C TRP A 149 -5.85 -11.15 8.37
N ARG A 150 -6.00 -12.42 8.86
CA ARG A 150 -4.86 -13.28 9.16
C ARG A 150 -3.96 -13.48 7.95
N ASN A 151 -4.53 -13.72 6.80
CA ASN A 151 -3.80 -14.00 5.58
C ASN A 151 -2.98 -12.81 5.08
N GLN A 152 -3.31 -11.56 5.43
CA GLN A 152 -2.47 -10.41 5.14
C GLN A 152 -1.06 -10.58 5.69
N ASP A 153 -0.92 -11.04 6.93
CA ASP A 153 0.38 -11.17 7.59
C ASP A 153 0.99 -12.56 7.46
N TYR A 154 0.16 -13.61 7.48
CA TYR A 154 0.61 -15.00 7.54
C TYR A 154 1.61 -15.37 6.44
N TYR A 155 1.35 -14.94 5.21
CA TYR A 155 2.21 -15.23 4.06
C TYR A 155 3.45 -14.35 3.98
N LEU A 156 3.49 -13.26 4.73
CA LEU A 156 4.64 -12.35 4.81
C LEU A 156 5.63 -12.76 5.91
N ILE A 157 5.19 -13.58 6.90
CA ILE A 157 6.07 -14.06 7.96
C ILE A 157 7.22 -14.89 7.37
N GLY A 158 8.44 -14.48 7.71
CA GLY A 158 9.66 -15.10 7.20
C GLY A 158 10.13 -14.59 5.83
N LYS A 159 9.37 -13.72 5.18
CA LYS A 159 9.79 -13.05 3.95
C LYS A 159 10.55 -11.76 4.27
N LYS A 160 11.62 -11.54 3.53
CA LYS A 160 12.31 -10.26 3.48
C LYS A 160 11.75 -9.42 2.32
N THR A 161 11.68 -8.12 2.51
CA THR A 161 11.35 -7.22 1.41
C THR A 161 12.53 -7.15 0.46
N ASP A 162 12.31 -7.46 -0.81
CA ASP A 162 13.34 -7.35 -1.85
C ASP A 162 13.42 -5.90 -2.36
N TYR A 163 14.27 -5.11 -1.77
CA TYR A 163 14.47 -3.72 -2.16
C TYR A 163 15.21 -3.55 -3.49
N SER A 164 15.79 -4.62 -4.07
CA SER A 164 16.39 -4.57 -5.41
C SER A 164 15.34 -4.25 -6.50
N LEU A 165 14.07 -4.54 -6.22
CA LEU A 165 12.95 -4.19 -7.09
C LEU A 165 12.77 -2.69 -7.30
N PHE A 166 13.31 -1.85 -6.41
CA PHE A 166 13.30 -0.39 -6.56
C PHE A 166 14.05 0.07 -7.81
N ALA A 167 15.06 -0.69 -8.23
CA ALA A 167 15.82 -0.38 -9.46
C ALA A 167 15.03 -0.66 -10.76
N LYS A 168 13.85 -1.30 -10.67
CA LYS A 168 13.04 -1.61 -11.87
C LYS A 168 12.09 -0.49 -12.28
N THR A 169 11.96 0.55 -11.47
CA THR A 169 10.96 1.61 -11.62
C THR A 169 11.49 2.91 -11.01
N ASP A 170 10.91 4.04 -11.36
CA ASP A 170 11.13 5.28 -10.59
C ASP A 170 10.32 5.20 -9.29
N MET A 171 11.01 4.84 -8.19
CA MET A 171 10.39 4.54 -6.90
C MET A 171 10.25 5.79 -6.03
N HIS A 172 9.03 6.05 -5.58
CA HIS A 172 8.69 7.12 -4.64
C HIS A 172 8.10 6.55 -3.35
N LEU A 173 8.65 6.92 -2.21
CA LEU A 173 8.14 6.60 -0.88
C LEU A 173 7.49 7.83 -0.27
N TRP A 174 6.19 7.78 0.01
CA TRP A 174 5.43 8.88 0.60
C TRP A 174 5.01 8.55 2.04
N TYR A 175 5.04 9.55 2.92
CA TYR A 175 4.67 9.39 4.32
C TYR A 175 3.94 10.61 4.85
N GLY A 176 2.74 10.42 5.41
CA GLY A 176 1.98 11.43 6.14
C GLY A 176 2.25 11.33 7.64
N ILE A 177 3.09 12.22 8.22
CA ILE A 177 3.64 12.05 9.57
C ILE A 177 2.90 12.81 10.68
N LYS A 178 1.72 13.38 10.44
CA LYS A 178 0.90 14.02 11.46
C LYS A 178 0.54 13.08 12.62
N GLY A 179 0.24 11.81 12.29
CA GLY A 179 0.02 10.75 13.29
C GLY A 179 1.28 9.96 13.65
N SER A 180 1.11 8.90 14.44
CA SER A 180 2.22 8.04 14.87
C SER A 180 2.54 6.89 13.92
N VAL A 181 1.66 6.59 12.97
CA VAL A 181 1.80 5.40 12.08
C VAL A 181 3.00 5.57 11.18
N ASP A 182 3.01 6.56 10.31
CA ASP A 182 4.09 6.76 9.34
C ASP A 182 5.42 7.17 9.97
N LYS A 183 5.40 7.82 11.13
CA LYS A 183 6.60 8.07 11.93
C LYS A 183 7.30 6.76 12.32
N LYS A 184 6.54 5.69 12.59
CA LYS A 184 7.09 4.36 12.88
C LYS A 184 7.51 3.63 11.61
N LEU A 185 6.73 3.75 10.54
CA LEU A 185 7.01 3.10 9.26
C LEU A 185 8.28 3.65 8.61
N SER A 186 8.52 4.96 8.70
CA SER A 186 9.68 5.63 8.11
C SER A 186 11.00 5.50 8.90
N LYS A 187 10.99 4.88 10.10
CA LYS A 187 12.19 4.79 10.95
C LYS A 187 13.41 4.16 10.26
N ASN A 188 13.20 3.23 9.34
CA ASN A 188 14.28 2.53 8.66
C ASN A 188 14.72 3.19 7.34
N LEU A 189 14.23 4.39 7.02
CA LEU A 189 14.63 5.12 5.80
C LEU A 189 16.12 5.36 5.71
N GLY A 190 16.79 5.64 6.84
CA GLY A 190 18.25 5.82 6.88
C GLY A 190 18.99 4.57 6.46
N ALA A 191 18.61 3.41 6.99
CA ALA A 191 19.20 2.13 6.61
C ALA A 191 18.93 1.78 5.14
N LEU A 192 17.72 2.07 4.64
CA LEU A 192 17.39 1.85 3.23
C LEU A 192 18.19 2.76 2.30
N LYS A 193 18.40 4.04 2.66
CA LYS A 193 19.29 4.95 1.90
C LYS A 193 20.72 4.43 1.85
N ALA A 194 21.23 3.90 2.96
CA ALA A 194 22.58 3.34 3.03
C ALA A 194 22.75 2.06 2.18
N SER A 195 21.66 1.37 1.80
CA SER A 195 21.70 0.20 0.92
C SER A 195 21.98 0.52 -0.56
N GLY A 196 21.93 1.80 -0.95
CA GLY A 196 22.27 2.26 -2.30
C GLY A 196 21.17 2.05 -3.35
N TYR A 197 19.99 1.54 -2.98
CA TYR A 197 18.88 1.43 -3.93
C TYR A 197 18.30 2.81 -4.30
N PRO A 198 17.93 3.04 -5.57
CA PRO A 198 17.36 4.31 -5.99
C PRO A 198 15.92 4.47 -5.52
N PHE A 199 15.61 5.57 -4.86
CA PHE A 199 14.24 5.98 -4.53
C PHE A 199 14.18 7.45 -4.12
N ALA A 200 13.04 8.09 -4.34
CA ALA A 200 12.72 9.41 -3.82
C ALA A 200 11.85 9.30 -2.57
N VAL A 201 11.98 10.25 -1.65
CA VAL A 201 11.13 10.31 -0.43
C VAL A 201 10.39 11.62 -0.40
N LYS A 202 9.08 11.56 -0.11
CA LYS A 202 8.26 12.74 0.19
C LYS A 202 7.56 12.58 1.54
N ILE A 203 7.70 13.59 2.39
CA ILE A 203 7.11 13.62 3.72
C ILE A 203 6.09 14.76 3.77
N PHE A 204 4.86 14.44 4.17
CA PHE A 204 3.77 15.37 4.40
C PHE A 204 3.59 15.56 5.91
N THR A 205 3.97 16.72 6.44
CA THR A 205 4.00 16.98 7.89
C THR A 205 2.62 17.21 8.49
N ASP A 206 1.71 17.72 7.69
CA ASP A 206 0.35 18.12 8.01
C ASP A 206 -0.71 17.04 7.75
N LEU A 207 -0.33 15.97 7.06
CA LEU A 207 -1.20 14.85 6.70
C LEU A 207 -0.95 13.61 7.56
N GLY A 208 -2.01 12.85 7.83
CA GLY A 208 -1.94 11.53 8.44
C GLY A 208 -1.63 10.43 7.43
N HIS A 209 -1.54 9.19 7.91
CA HIS A 209 -1.29 7.98 7.12
C HIS A 209 -2.29 7.84 5.95
N GLY A 210 -1.81 7.91 4.71
CA GLY A 210 -2.65 7.89 3.50
C GLY A 210 -3.59 9.08 3.36
N GLY A 211 -3.37 10.17 4.11
CA GLY A 211 -4.23 11.35 4.10
C GLY A 211 -4.28 12.05 2.76
N LEU A 212 -3.18 12.06 2.02
CA LEU A 212 -3.12 12.70 0.71
C LEU A 212 -4.14 12.07 -0.26
N ALA A 213 -4.12 10.77 -0.40
CA ALA A 213 -5.03 10.05 -1.30
C ALA A 213 -6.48 10.02 -0.80
N GLY A 214 -6.69 10.08 0.52
CA GLY A 214 -8.02 9.99 1.11
C GLY A 214 -8.77 11.31 1.19
N GLU A 215 -8.05 12.42 1.35
CA GLU A 215 -8.62 13.69 1.82
C GLU A 215 -8.31 14.87 0.90
N HIS A 216 -7.27 14.79 0.04
CA HIS A 216 -6.78 15.89 -0.79
C HIS A 216 -6.66 15.51 -2.27
N PRO A 217 -7.79 15.27 -3.00
CA PRO A 217 -7.79 14.75 -4.37
C PRO A 217 -6.98 15.58 -5.36
N GLU A 218 -7.11 16.92 -5.32
CA GLU A 218 -6.39 17.83 -6.22
C GLU A 218 -4.88 17.78 -5.98
N GLN A 219 -4.46 17.86 -4.74
CA GLN A 219 -3.05 17.78 -4.36
C GLN A 219 -2.49 16.41 -4.71
N PHE A 220 -3.24 15.33 -4.49
CA PHE A 220 -2.83 13.99 -4.86
C PHE A 220 -2.54 13.87 -6.35
N VAL A 221 -3.43 14.38 -7.22
CA VAL A 221 -3.23 14.37 -8.68
C VAL A 221 -1.99 15.18 -9.08
N GLN A 222 -1.78 16.35 -8.46
CA GLN A 222 -0.58 17.17 -8.72
C GLN A 222 0.70 16.41 -8.34
N GLU A 223 0.73 15.77 -7.19
CA GLU A 223 1.90 15.02 -6.71
C GLU A 223 2.18 13.77 -7.54
N VAL A 224 1.15 13.02 -7.92
CA VAL A 224 1.28 11.87 -8.83
C VAL A 224 1.81 12.33 -10.19
N SER A 225 1.26 13.41 -10.75
CA SER A 225 1.72 13.95 -12.04
C SER A 225 3.17 14.46 -11.97
N ALA A 226 3.55 15.10 -10.86
CA ALA A 226 4.93 15.57 -10.66
C ALA A 226 5.92 14.41 -10.52
N ALA A 227 5.55 13.33 -9.82
CA ALA A 227 6.37 12.13 -9.70
C ALA A 227 6.57 11.49 -11.09
N HIS A 228 5.49 11.26 -11.83
CA HIS A 228 5.54 10.64 -13.16
C HIS A 228 6.25 11.53 -14.20
N GLY A 229 6.05 12.84 -14.16
CA GLY A 229 6.71 13.79 -15.08
C GLY A 229 8.24 13.79 -14.94
N LYS A 230 8.77 13.64 -13.74
CA LYS A 230 10.22 13.49 -13.50
C LYS A 230 10.76 12.20 -14.10
N SER A 231 10.02 11.11 -13.97
CA SER A 231 10.36 9.81 -14.54
C SER A 231 10.50 9.85 -16.08
N LEU A 232 9.61 10.59 -16.74
CA LEU A 232 9.66 10.75 -18.20
C LEU A 232 10.81 11.65 -18.66
N ALA A 233 11.11 12.73 -17.93
CA ALA A 233 12.20 13.66 -18.24
C ALA A 233 13.58 12.96 -18.13
N GLY A 234 13.82 12.17 -17.07
CA GLY A 234 15.08 11.43 -16.89
C GLY A 234 15.35 10.40 -17.99
N LYS A 235 14.31 9.82 -18.61
CA LYS A 235 14.47 8.88 -19.73
C LYS A 235 14.76 9.57 -21.08
N GLY A 236 14.52 10.88 -21.18
CA GLY A 236 14.76 11.67 -22.39
C GLY A 236 16.21 12.12 -22.55
N GLU A 237 16.99 12.14 -21.48
CA GLU A 237 18.41 12.57 -21.48
C GLU A 237 19.40 11.43 -21.78
N GLU A 238 18.95 10.16 -21.79
CA GLU A 238 19.78 8.98 -22.09
C GLU A 238 19.76 8.56 -23.58
N LYS A 239 19.25 9.39 -24.47
CA LYS A 239 19.28 9.21 -25.91
C LYS A 239 20.18 10.25 -26.56
#